data_c8361a7da35e53c2e16c452e7a52195c
#
_entry.id   c8361a7da35e53c2e16c452e7a52195c
#
_cell.length_a   1.000
_cell.length_b   1.000
_cell.length_c   1.000
_cell.angle_alpha   90.00
_cell.angle_beta   90.00
_cell.angle_gamma   90.00
#
_symmetry.space_group_name_H-M   'P 1'
#
loop_
_entity.id
_entity.type
_entity.pdbx_description
1 polymer ?
#
loop_
_entity_poly.entity_id
_entity_poly.type
_entity_poly.pdbx_seq_one_letter_code
_entity_poly.pdbx_strand_id
1 'polypeptide(L)'
;MKTTINKLSEHVGKTVKIGAWLSNKRSSGKIAFLQLRDGSGFVQGVVVKSEVGDEIFAKAKGLTQESSLYVMGTVKEDERSALGVELEVTDVEVLHQAVDYPITPKEHGTEFLMDHRHLWIRSKRQHAILKIRNEIIHAVNEFFYNNDFAKVDPPILTGSSAEGTTSLFHTKYFEEDAYLSQSGQLYMEAAAMALGKVYSFGPTFRAEKSKTRRHLIEFWMIEPEMAFVEHEESLEIQEQFISHIVQSVIKRCENELKTLGRDISKLENVKAPFPRVSYDDAIKMLKEKGFDDINWGDDFGAPHETAIAESFDKPVFITNYPKDIKAFYMKPDPNRDDVVLCADLIAPEGYGEIIGGSQRIDDLALMEQRYEEHGLTDDAYKWYLELRKYGSVPHSGFGLGLERTVAWISGAEHVRETIPFPRLLNRLYP
;
A
#
# COMPACT_ATOMS: atom_id res chain seq x y z
N MET A 1 -15.52 -31.63 -11.63
CA MET A 1 -14.25 -30.96 -11.95
C MET A 1 -13.89 -30.05 -10.78
N LYS A 2 -12.61 -29.98 -10.34
CA LYS A 2 -12.17 -29.07 -9.26
C LYS A 2 -11.85 -27.69 -9.85
N THR A 3 -12.35 -26.60 -9.21
CA THR A 3 -12.13 -25.22 -9.62
C THR A 3 -12.10 -24.25 -8.42
N THR A 4 -11.91 -22.97 -8.65
CA THR A 4 -11.94 -21.88 -7.66
C THR A 4 -13.14 -20.95 -7.91
N ILE A 5 -13.53 -20.20 -6.89
CA ILE A 5 -14.74 -19.34 -6.94
C ILE A 5 -14.66 -18.31 -8.06
N ASN A 6 -13.52 -17.66 -8.27
CA ASN A 6 -13.35 -16.65 -9.32
C ASN A 6 -13.47 -17.17 -10.75
N LYS A 7 -13.44 -18.49 -10.95
CA LYS A 7 -13.57 -19.16 -12.27
C LYS A 7 -14.94 -19.79 -12.48
N LEU A 8 -15.88 -19.65 -11.55
CA LEU A 8 -17.18 -20.30 -11.65
C LEU A 8 -17.97 -19.83 -12.88
N SER A 9 -17.89 -18.57 -13.26
CA SER A 9 -18.56 -18.04 -14.46
C SER A 9 -18.14 -18.73 -15.76
N GLU A 10 -16.94 -19.33 -15.81
CA GLU A 10 -16.47 -20.13 -16.95
C GLU A 10 -17.13 -21.53 -17.02
N HIS A 11 -17.89 -21.89 -16.00
CA HIS A 11 -18.44 -23.25 -15.79
C HIS A 11 -19.97 -23.29 -15.64
N VAL A 12 -20.69 -22.27 -16.12
CA VAL A 12 -22.14 -22.24 -16.09
C VAL A 12 -22.72 -23.54 -16.70
N GLY A 13 -23.71 -24.14 -16.02
CA GLY A 13 -24.34 -25.39 -16.37
C GLY A 13 -23.54 -26.66 -16.05
N LYS A 14 -22.30 -26.54 -15.56
CA LYS A 14 -21.45 -27.70 -15.23
C LYS A 14 -21.43 -27.97 -13.73
N THR A 15 -21.25 -29.24 -13.35
CA THR A 15 -21.03 -29.63 -11.96
C THR A 15 -19.55 -29.50 -11.61
N VAL A 16 -19.28 -28.73 -10.55
CA VAL A 16 -17.94 -28.45 -10.04
C VAL A 16 -17.78 -28.89 -8.58
N LYS A 17 -16.53 -29.06 -8.14
CA LYS A 17 -16.13 -29.22 -6.71
C LYS A 17 -15.24 -28.04 -6.33
N ILE A 18 -15.62 -27.30 -5.29
CA ILE A 18 -14.81 -26.22 -4.71
C ILE A 18 -14.41 -26.57 -3.27
N GLY A 19 -13.20 -26.17 -2.85
CA GLY A 19 -12.79 -26.15 -1.45
C GLY A 19 -13.07 -24.76 -0.89
N ALA A 20 -13.77 -24.66 0.23
CA ALA A 20 -14.19 -23.38 0.77
C ALA A 20 -14.28 -23.37 2.30
N TRP A 21 -14.38 -22.17 2.86
CA TRP A 21 -14.82 -21.91 4.23
C TRP A 21 -16.22 -21.28 4.19
N LEU A 22 -17.04 -21.64 5.18
CA LEU A 22 -18.36 -21.04 5.35
C LEU A 22 -18.24 -19.70 6.08
N SER A 23 -18.28 -18.60 5.34
CA SER A 23 -18.19 -17.28 5.96
C SER A 23 -19.47 -16.87 6.69
N ASN A 24 -20.62 -17.28 6.16
CA ASN A 24 -21.93 -17.05 6.78
C ASN A 24 -22.96 -18.03 6.24
N LYS A 25 -24.07 -18.23 6.95
CA LYS A 25 -25.24 -18.99 6.43
C LYS A 25 -26.55 -18.39 6.90
N ARG A 26 -27.57 -18.65 6.11
CA ARG A 26 -28.98 -18.42 6.46
C ARG A 26 -29.83 -19.59 5.97
N SER A 27 -30.94 -19.84 6.62
CA SER A 27 -31.88 -20.87 6.19
C SER A 27 -33.31 -20.35 6.27
N SER A 28 -34.13 -20.75 5.31
CA SER A 28 -35.58 -20.44 5.26
C SER A 28 -36.31 -21.70 4.85
N GLY A 29 -37.01 -22.32 5.81
CA GLY A 29 -37.79 -23.54 5.57
C GLY A 29 -36.92 -24.71 5.04
N LYS A 30 -37.13 -25.04 3.77
CA LYS A 30 -36.48 -26.16 3.07
C LYS A 30 -35.27 -25.73 2.22
N ILE A 31 -34.77 -24.49 2.37
CA ILE A 31 -33.63 -23.95 1.63
C ILE A 31 -32.59 -23.45 2.63
N ALA A 32 -31.32 -23.77 2.42
CA ALA A 32 -30.18 -23.18 3.12
C ALA A 32 -29.28 -22.44 2.09
N PHE A 33 -28.84 -21.24 2.49
CA PHE A 33 -27.93 -20.42 1.73
C PHE A 33 -26.57 -20.39 2.44
N LEU A 34 -25.54 -20.87 1.78
CA LEU A 34 -24.19 -20.92 2.28
C LEU A 34 -23.37 -19.81 1.60
N GLN A 35 -22.87 -18.85 2.38
CA GLN A 35 -21.90 -17.88 1.86
C GLN A 35 -20.52 -18.55 1.92
N LEU A 36 -20.06 -19.03 0.80
CA LEU A 36 -18.81 -19.74 0.64
C LEU A 36 -17.68 -18.77 0.28
N ARG A 37 -16.50 -18.99 0.85
CA ARG A 37 -15.29 -18.22 0.57
C ARG A 37 -14.14 -19.18 0.29
N ASP A 38 -13.37 -18.88 -0.77
CA ASP A 38 -12.01 -19.39 -0.94
C ASP A 38 -11.01 -18.23 -1.05
N GLY A 39 -9.74 -18.51 -1.33
CA GLY A 39 -8.74 -17.46 -1.51
C GLY A 39 -8.99 -16.55 -2.71
N SER A 40 -9.87 -16.93 -3.63
CA SER A 40 -10.15 -16.20 -4.88
C SER A 40 -11.39 -15.29 -4.80
N GLY A 41 -12.35 -15.60 -3.91
CA GLY A 41 -13.58 -14.80 -3.81
C GLY A 41 -14.65 -15.40 -2.92
N PHE A 42 -15.89 -14.91 -3.13
CA PHE A 42 -17.09 -15.32 -2.41
C PHE A 42 -18.20 -15.73 -3.38
N VAL A 43 -18.95 -16.79 -3.06
CA VAL A 43 -20.11 -17.23 -3.83
C VAL A 43 -21.22 -17.72 -2.90
N GLN A 44 -22.47 -17.58 -3.31
CA GLN A 44 -23.60 -18.18 -2.64
C GLN A 44 -23.77 -19.64 -3.12
N GLY A 45 -23.80 -20.57 -2.18
CA GLY A 45 -24.25 -21.96 -2.39
C GLY A 45 -25.71 -22.07 -1.93
N VAL A 46 -26.58 -22.59 -2.81
CA VAL A 46 -27.99 -22.82 -2.51
C VAL A 46 -28.21 -24.32 -2.33
N VAL A 47 -28.71 -24.71 -1.16
CA VAL A 47 -29.00 -26.11 -0.80
C VAL A 47 -30.50 -26.28 -0.67
N VAL A 48 -31.13 -27.00 -1.59
CA VAL A 48 -32.57 -27.25 -1.63
C VAL A 48 -32.88 -28.66 -1.12
N LYS A 49 -33.62 -28.76 0.00
CA LYS A 49 -33.84 -30.04 0.70
C LYS A 49 -34.46 -31.13 -0.20
N SER A 50 -35.39 -30.77 -1.10
CA SER A 50 -36.01 -31.73 -2.01
C SER A 50 -35.06 -32.31 -3.06
N GLU A 51 -33.96 -31.64 -3.33
CA GLU A 51 -32.95 -32.05 -4.34
C GLU A 51 -31.82 -32.88 -3.72
N VAL A 52 -31.34 -32.46 -2.52
CA VAL A 52 -30.18 -33.11 -1.89
C VAL A 52 -30.55 -34.17 -0.85
N GLY A 53 -31.83 -34.24 -0.43
CA GLY A 53 -32.31 -35.14 0.63
C GLY A 53 -32.02 -34.63 2.05
N ASP A 54 -32.55 -35.39 3.04
CA ASP A 54 -32.50 -34.97 4.44
C ASP A 54 -31.09 -34.95 5.03
N GLU A 55 -30.24 -35.88 4.64
CA GLU A 55 -28.88 -36.02 5.21
C GLU A 55 -27.98 -34.83 4.81
N ILE A 56 -27.86 -34.53 3.53
CA ILE A 56 -27.02 -33.43 3.04
C ILE A 56 -27.58 -32.09 3.50
N PHE A 57 -28.90 -31.93 3.50
CA PHE A 57 -29.54 -30.72 4.01
C PHE A 57 -29.27 -30.50 5.50
N ALA A 58 -29.31 -31.55 6.32
CA ALA A 58 -28.99 -31.50 7.75
C ALA A 58 -27.52 -31.13 7.98
N LYS A 59 -26.59 -31.73 7.19
CA LYS A 59 -25.16 -31.36 7.20
C LYS A 59 -24.97 -29.87 6.91
N ALA A 60 -25.53 -29.37 5.81
CA ALA A 60 -25.42 -27.97 5.41
C ALA A 60 -26.00 -27.01 6.47
N LYS A 61 -27.16 -27.38 7.04
CA LYS A 61 -27.81 -26.60 8.11
C LYS A 61 -27.02 -26.65 9.43
N GLY A 62 -26.33 -27.75 9.73
CA GLY A 62 -25.51 -27.95 10.92
C GLY A 62 -24.18 -27.20 10.92
N LEU A 63 -23.66 -26.77 9.75
CA LEU A 63 -22.38 -26.07 9.64
C LEU A 63 -22.35 -24.80 10.53
N THR A 64 -21.19 -24.48 11.07
CA THR A 64 -20.91 -23.26 11.82
C THR A 64 -19.99 -22.34 11.02
N GLN A 65 -20.00 -21.05 11.35
CA GLN A 65 -19.15 -20.05 10.69
C GLN A 65 -17.68 -20.47 10.74
N GLU A 66 -16.97 -20.28 9.62
CA GLU A 66 -15.57 -20.65 9.39
C GLU A 66 -15.29 -22.16 9.40
N SER A 67 -16.31 -23.03 9.35
CA SER A 67 -16.12 -24.45 9.01
C SER A 67 -15.53 -24.59 7.62
N SER A 68 -14.61 -25.53 7.42
CA SER A 68 -14.00 -25.83 6.13
C SER A 68 -14.65 -27.08 5.49
N LEU A 69 -14.85 -27.02 4.18
CA LEU A 69 -15.64 -28.02 3.45
C LEU A 69 -15.24 -28.11 1.97
N TYR A 70 -15.53 -29.24 1.37
CA TYR A 70 -15.70 -29.32 -0.06
C TYR A 70 -17.20 -29.23 -0.39
N VAL A 71 -17.53 -28.47 -1.41
CA VAL A 71 -18.89 -28.34 -1.92
C VAL A 71 -18.91 -28.78 -3.37
N MET A 72 -19.83 -29.67 -3.71
CA MET A 72 -20.16 -30.00 -5.08
C MET A 72 -21.50 -29.37 -5.46
N GLY A 73 -21.58 -28.87 -6.69
CA GLY A 73 -22.81 -28.24 -7.17
C GLY A 73 -22.73 -27.87 -8.64
N THR A 74 -23.88 -27.52 -9.20
CA THR A 74 -24.02 -27.03 -10.57
C THR A 74 -23.97 -25.49 -10.54
N VAL A 75 -23.13 -24.90 -11.39
CA VAL A 75 -23.03 -23.45 -11.52
C VAL A 75 -24.23 -22.91 -12.26
N LYS A 76 -24.95 -21.98 -11.68
CA LYS A 76 -26.12 -21.30 -12.26
C LYS A 76 -25.86 -19.81 -12.41
N GLU A 77 -26.43 -19.20 -13.43
CA GLU A 77 -26.46 -17.74 -13.58
C GLU A 77 -27.32 -17.10 -12.48
N ASP A 78 -26.81 -16.04 -11.85
CA ASP A 78 -27.57 -15.18 -10.92
C ASP A 78 -27.08 -13.73 -11.06
N GLU A 79 -27.86 -12.89 -11.73
CA GLU A 79 -27.56 -11.48 -11.97
C GLU A 79 -27.41 -10.66 -10.67
N ARG A 80 -27.93 -11.14 -9.54
CA ARG A 80 -27.81 -10.49 -8.23
C ARG A 80 -26.46 -10.76 -7.56
N SER A 81 -25.73 -11.77 -8.05
CA SER A 81 -24.39 -12.12 -7.58
C SER A 81 -23.34 -11.20 -8.19
N ALA A 82 -22.38 -10.74 -7.41
CA ALA A 82 -21.24 -9.95 -7.91
C ALA A 82 -20.39 -10.72 -8.95
N LEU A 83 -20.44 -12.05 -8.94
CA LEU A 83 -19.79 -12.91 -9.94
C LEU A 83 -20.71 -13.30 -11.10
N GLY A 84 -21.97 -12.86 -11.11
CA GLY A 84 -22.99 -13.27 -12.09
C GLY A 84 -23.43 -14.73 -11.95
N VAL A 85 -23.00 -15.45 -10.91
CA VAL A 85 -23.31 -16.87 -10.72
C VAL A 85 -23.54 -17.21 -9.25
N GLU A 86 -24.28 -18.31 -9.02
CA GLU A 86 -24.40 -19.03 -7.75
C GLU A 86 -24.13 -20.51 -7.94
N LEU A 87 -23.97 -21.26 -6.86
CA LEU A 87 -23.75 -22.70 -6.87
C LEU A 87 -24.97 -23.42 -6.32
N GLU A 88 -25.70 -24.16 -7.19
CA GLU A 88 -26.76 -25.08 -6.78
C GLU A 88 -26.10 -26.35 -6.21
N VAL A 89 -26.08 -26.44 -4.89
CA VAL A 89 -25.30 -27.44 -4.15
C VAL A 89 -25.96 -28.80 -4.24
N THR A 90 -25.17 -29.82 -4.61
CA THR A 90 -25.60 -31.21 -4.68
C THR A 90 -25.01 -32.08 -3.59
N ASP A 91 -23.85 -31.70 -3.02
CA ASP A 91 -23.19 -32.43 -1.92
C ASP A 91 -22.29 -31.51 -1.08
N VAL A 92 -22.13 -31.88 0.20
CA VAL A 92 -21.29 -31.18 1.18
C VAL A 92 -20.45 -32.21 1.95
N GLU A 93 -19.14 -32.12 1.81
CA GLU A 93 -18.15 -32.88 2.57
C GLU A 93 -17.48 -31.95 3.60
N VAL A 94 -17.78 -32.15 4.88
CA VAL A 94 -17.22 -31.31 5.97
C VAL A 94 -15.82 -31.81 6.31
N LEU A 95 -14.82 -30.92 6.16
CA LEU A 95 -13.43 -31.22 6.54
C LEU A 95 -13.18 -30.90 8.03
N HIS A 96 -13.66 -29.77 8.49
CA HIS A 96 -13.54 -29.34 9.89
C HIS A 96 -14.73 -28.48 10.29
N GLN A 97 -15.35 -28.84 11.40
CA GLN A 97 -16.43 -28.06 12.02
C GLN A 97 -15.83 -27.05 13.01
N ALA A 98 -15.94 -25.77 12.70
CA ALA A 98 -15.45 -24.73 13.60
C ALA A 98 -16.34 -24.59 14.84
N VAL A 99 -15.74 -24.29 15.99
CA VAL A 99 -16.43 -24.10 17.27
C VAL A 99 -16.09 -22.70 17.80
N ASP A 100 -17.10 -21.99 18.29
CA ASP A 100 -16.97 -20.70 18.98
C ASP A 100 -16.12 -19.65 18.22
N TYR A 101 -16.32 -19.51 16.90
CA TYR A 101 -15.62 -18.48 16.13
C TYR A 101 -15.92 -17.09 16.67
N PRO A 102 -14.90 -16.29 17.09
CA PRO A 102 -15.13 -15.10 17.88
C PRO A 102 -15.72 -13.91 17.10
N ILE A 103 -15.43 -13.81 15.78
CA ILE A 103 -15.92 -12.71 14.95
C ILE A 103 -17.28 -13.10 14.37
N THR A 104 -18.34 -12.69 15.05
CA THR A 104 -19.73 -12.93 14.64
C THR A 104 -20.21 -11.85 13.64
N PRO A 105 -21.41 -12.01 13.02
CA PRO A 105 -22.00 -10.97 12.16
C PRO A 105 -22.36 -9.65 12.85
N LYS A 106 -22.15 -9.52 14.18
CA LYS A 106 -22.36 -8.29 14.93
C LYS A 106 -21.24 -7.30 14.64
N GLU A 107 -21.50 -6.03 14.89
CA GLU A 107 -20.45 -5.00 14.90
C GLU A 107 -19.48 -5.26 16.06
N HIS A 108 -18.18 -5.15 15.76
CA HIS A 108 -17.10 -5.36 16.72
C HIS A 108 -16.20 -4.11 16.77
N GLY A 109 -15.79 -3.74 17.98
CA GLY A 109 -14.84 -2.64 18.16
C GLY A 109 -13.47 -2.94 17.54
N THR A 110 -12.76 -1.88 17.16
CA THR A 110 -11.46 -1.99 16.50
C THR A 110 -10.42 -2.77 17.31
N GLU A 111 -10.35 -2.56 18.63
CA GLU A 111 -9.40 -3.28 19.51
C GLU A 111 -9.63 -4.79 19.45
N PHE A 112 -10.89 -5.23 19.60
CA PHE A 112 -11.26 -6.64 19.47
C PHE A 112 -10.86 -7.22 18.11
N LEU A 113 -11.13 -6.52 17.01
CA LEU A 113 -10.76 -6.97 15.67
C LEU A 113 -9.25 -7.02 15.47
N MET A 114 -8.51 -6.09 16.07
CA MET A 114 -7.06 -6.08 16.04
C MET A 114 -6.45 -7.21 16.88
N ASP A 115 -7.04 -7.57 18.02
CA ASP A 115 -6.62 -8.74 18.82
C ASP A 115 -6.86 -10.07 18.07
N HIS A 116 -7.86 -10.06 17.20
CA HIS A 116 -8.20 -11.20 16.35
C HIS A 116 -7.77 -10.97 14.87
N ARG A 117 -6.73 -10.19 14.63
CA ARG A 117 -6.31 -9.80 13.27
C ARG A 117 -6.11 -10.99 12.33
N HIS A 118 -5.53 -12.09 12.81
CA HIS A 118 -5.33 -13.34 12.08
C HIS A 118 -6.64 -14.02 11.64
N LEU A 119 -7.76 -13.68 12.25
CA LEU A 119 -9.10 -14.09 11.85
C LEU A 119 -9.82 -12.99 11.06
N TRP A 120 -9.65 -11.74 11.46
CA TRP A 120 -10.31 -10.61 10.81
C TRP A 120 -9.95 -10.47 9.32
N ILE A 121 -8.71 -10.81 8.94
CA ILE A 121 -8.27 -10.81 7.52
C ILE A 121 -9.14 -11.71 6.62
N ARG A 122 -9.93 -12.63 7.18
CA ARG A 122 -10.88 -13.49 6.45
C ARG A 122 -12.18 -12.77 6.07
N SER A 123 -12.47 -11.61 6.66
CA SER A 123 -13.68 -10.84 6.37
C SER A 123 -13.69 -10.33 4.93
N LYS A 124 -14.90 -10.16 4.38
CA LYS A 124 -15.08 -9.71 2.98
C LYS A 124 -14.37 -8.37 2.72
N ARG A 125 -14.45 -7.42 3.68
CA ARG A 125 -13.78 -6.12 3.60
C ARG A 125 -12.25 -6.28 3.56
N GLN A 126 -11.67 -7.02 4.51
CA GLN A 126 -10.23 -7.17 4.60
C GLN A 126 -9.67 -7.98 3.42
N HIS A 127 -10.40 -9.00 2.99
CA HIS A 127 -10.05 -9.76 1.78
C HIS A 127 -9.97 -8.84 0.54
N ALA A 128 -10.94 -7.95 0.36
CA ALA A 128 -10.94 -6.99 -0.76
C ALA A 128 -9.73 -6.03 -0.70
N ILE A 129 -9.43 -5.46 0.48
CA ILE A 129 -8.26 -4.59 0.67
C ILE A 129 -6.96 -5.33 0.34
N LEU A 130 -6.80 -6.57 0.81
CA LEU A 130 -5.59 -7.37 0.56
C LEU A 130 -5.46 -7.79 -0.90
N LYS A 131 -6.58 -7.99 -1.62
CA LYS A 131 -6.57 -8.21 -3.07
C LYS A 131 -6.11 -6.96 -3.83
N ILE A 132 -6.61 -5.79 -3.47
CA ILE A 132 -6.15 -4.51 -4.03
C ILE A 132 -4.66 -4.31 -3.73
N ARG A 133 -4.20 -4.57 -2.49
CA ARG A 133 -2.77 -4.53 -2.16
C ARG A 133 -1.94 -5.43 -3.08
N ASN A 134 -2.39 -6.67 -3.29
CA ASN A 134 -1.69 -7.61 -4.17
C ASN A 134 -1.62 -7.10 -5.61
N GLU A 135 -2.69 -6.49 -6.12
CA GLU A 135 -2.71 -5.90 -7.46
C GLU A 135 -1.77 -4.70 -7.59
N ILE A 136 -1.74 -3.83 -6.57
CA ILE A 136 -0.79 -2.71 -6.52
C ILE A 136 0.65 -3.23 -6.58
N ILE A 137 0.99 -4.27 -5.79
CA ILE A 137 2.31 -4.91 -5.81
C ILE A 137 2.65 -5.45 -7.21
N HIS A 138 1.68 -6.08 -7.86
CA HIS A 138 1.86 -6.58 -9.23
C HIS A 138 2.09 -5.43 -10.21
N ALA A 139 1.26 -4.38 -10.19
CA ALA A 139 1.39 -3.22 -11.06
C ALA A 139 2.71 -2.46 -10.87
N VAL A 140 3.19 -2.36 -9.62
CA VAL A 140 4.52 -1.79 -9.30
C VAL A 140 5.63 -2.57 -10.02
N ASN A 141 5.66 -3.89 -9.85
CA ASN A 141 6.70 -4.71 -10.49
C ASN A 141 6.57 -4.71 -12.02
N GLU A 142 5.35 -4.73 -12.56
CA GLU A 142 5.06 -4.65 -14.01
C GLU A 142 5.58 -3.33 -14.60
N PHE A 143 5.31 -2.19 -13.92
CA PHE A 143 5.77 -0.88 -14.36
C PHE A 143 7.30 -0.81 -14.43
N PHE A 144 7.99 -1.14 -13.36
CA PHE A 144 9.44 -1.04 -13.31
C PHE A 144 10.14 -2.02 -14.27
N TYR A 145 9.63 -3.26 -14.36
CA TYR A 145 10.17 -4.24 -15.30
C TYR A 145 10.05 -3.76 -16.76
N ASN A 146 8.90 -3.18 -17.13
CA ASN A 146 8.65 -2.71 -18.49
C ASN A 146 9.39 -1.38 -18.83
N ASN A 147 9.97 -0.70 -17.85
CA ASN A 147 10.74 0.53 -18.00
C ASN A 147 12.23 0.35 -17.72
N ASP A 148 12.73 -0.90 -17.83
CA ASP A 148 14.15 -1.27 -17.71
C ASP A 148 14.78 -1.00 -16.33
N PHE A 149 13.99 -1.09 -15.25
CA PHE A 149 14.52 -1.01 -13.90
C PHE A 149 14.95 -2.37 -13.39
N ALA A 150 16.13 -2.45 -12.79
CA ALA A 150 16.58 -3.61 -12.04
C ALA A 150 16.10 -3.56 -10.60
N LYS A 151 15.46 -4.64 -10.11
CA LYS A 151 15.13 -4.76 -8.68
C LYS A 151 16.38 -5.10 -7.89
N VAL A 152 16.63 -4.34 -6.81
CA VAL A 152 17.74 -4.54 -5.87
C VAL A 152 17.21 -4.57 -4.45
N ASP A 153 17.73 -5.48 -3.63
CA ASP A 153 17.31 -5.63 -2.24
C ASP A 153 18.37 -5.02 -1.30
N PRO A 154 18.11 -3.84 -0.68
CA PRO A 154 19.03 -3.24 0.28
C PRO A 154 19.04 -4.02 1.61
N PRO A 155 20.11 -3.88 2.43
CA PRO A 155 20.15 -4.50 3.74
C PRO A 155 19.10 -3.90 4.68
N ILE A 156 18.46 -4.75 5.49
CA ILE A 156 17.54 -4.33 6.56
C ILE A 156 18.31 -3.86 7.80
N LEU A 157 19.43 -4.51 8.12
CA LEU A 157 20.34 -4.09 9.18
C LEU A 157 21.36 -3.13 8.61
N THR A 158 21.46 -1.93 9.19
CA THR A 158 22.34 -0.86 8.70
C THR A 158 23.05 -0.18 9.84
N GLY A 159 24.25 0.36 9.57
CA GLY A 159 24.99 1.23 10.48
C GLY A 159 24.69 2.72 10.26
N SER A 160 23.90 3.10 9.25
CA SER A 160 23.62 4.49 8.86
C SER A 160 22.13 4.78 8.78
N SER A 161 21.76 6.05 8.89
CA SER A 161 20.39 6.56 8.77
C SER A 161 20.23 7.43 7.53
N ALA A 162 19.16 7.25 6.78
CA ALA A 162 18.81 8.15 5.68
C ALA A 162 18.04 9.40 6.16
N GLU A 163 17.30 9.29 7.26
CA GLU A 163 16.42 10.33 7.77
C GLU A 163 16.58 10.44 9.29
N GLY A 164 17.31 11.41 9.80
CA GLY A 164 17.46 11.73 11.23
C GLY A 164 17.62 10.54 12.20
N THR A 165 18.46 10.64 13.17
CA THR A 165 18.86 9.53 14.06
C THR A 165 17.82 9.19 15.16
N THR A 166 16.81 10.04 15.40
CA THR A 166 15.92 9.94 16.57
C THR A 166 14.81 8.90 16.45
N SER A 167 14.55 8.37 15.25
CA SER A 167 13.47 7.42 14.97
C SER A 167 13.94 6.02 14.54
N LEU A 168 15.16 5.63 14.93
CA LEU A 168 15.75 4.32 14.63
C LEU A 168 15.41 3.27 15.68
N PHE A 169 15.13 2.04 15.23
CA PHE A 169 15.16 0.86 16.10
C PHE A 169 16.57 0.32 16.18
N HIS A 170 17.14 0.39 17.38
CA HIS A 170 18.48 -0.11 17.68
C HIS A 170 18.46 -1.62 17.95
N THR A 171 19.48 -2.33 17.47
CA THR A 171 19.73 -3.73 17.77
C THR A 171 21.24 -4.00 17.84
N LYS A 172 21.63 -5.18 18.28
CA LYS A 172 23.02 -5.65 18.23
C LYS A 172 23.27 -6.51 17.00
N TYR A 173 24.35 -6.23 16.28
CA TYR A 173 24.88 -7.07 15.23
C TYR A 173 26.23 -7.65 15.72
N PHE A 174 26.15 -8.74 16.46
CA PHE A 174 27.28 -9.30 17.23
C PHE A 174 27.83 -8.26 18.20
N GLU A 175 29.09 -7.81 18.02
CA GLU A 175 29.73 -6.81 18.86
C GLU A 175 29.46 -5.36 18.44
N GLU A 176 28.87 -5.16 17.29
CA GLU A 176 28.56 -3.84 16.72
C GLU A 176 27.13 -3.40 16.98
N ASP A 177 26.91 -2.10 16.94
CA ASP A 177 25.56 -1.53 16.95
C ASP A 177 25.00 -1.50 15.53
N ALA A 178 23.74 -1.88 15.38
CA ALA A 178 23.01 -1.85 14.13
C ALA A 178 21.58 -1.29 14.33
N TYR A 179 20.98 -0.89 13.23
CA TYR A 179 19.64 -0.32 13.23
C TYR A 179 18.79 -1.00 12.17
N LEU A 180 17.48 -1.04 12.39
CA LEU A 180 16.51 -1.41 11.34
C LEU A 180 16.38 -0.25 10.36
N SER A 181 16.48 -0.54 9.06
CA SER A 181 16.53 0.47 8.01
C SER A 181 15.23 1.29 7.92
N GLN A 182 15.38 2.61 7.82
CA GLN A 182 14.27 3.55 7.55
C GLN A 182 13.97 3.72 6.06
N SER A 183 14.94 3.39 5.18
CA SER A 183 14.89 3.55 3.74
C SER A 183 16.04 2.77 3.09
N GLY A 184 15.82 2.27 1.91
CA GLY A 184 16.86 1.66 1.07
C GLY A 184 17.64 2.67 0.21
N GLN A 185 17.23 3.95 0.20
CA GLN A 185 17.69 4.97 -0.75
C GLN A 185 19.20 5.04 -0.90
N LEU A 186 19.96 5.15 0.18
CA LEU A 186 21.41 5.34 0.09
C LEU A 186 22.10 4.18 -0.65
N TYR A 187 21.62 2.96 -0.43
CA TYR A 187 22.10 1.77 -1.13
C TYR A 187 21.63 1.72 -2.59
N MET A 188 20.43 2.26 -2.86
CA MET A 188 19.92 2.36 -4.23
C MET A 188 20.70 3.37 -5.06
N GLU A 189 21.19 4.47 -4.47
CA GLU A 189 22.07 5.39 -5.17
C GLU A 189 23.37 4.69 -5.62
N ALA A 190 23.96 3.86 -4.76
CA ALA A 190 25.12 3.05 -5.14
C ALA A 190 24.79 2.03 -6.24
N ALA A 191 23.63 1.38 -6.15
CA ALA A 191 23.19 0.42 -7.16
C ALA A 191 22.87 1.09 -8.51
N ALA A 192 22.34 2.31 -8.51
CA ALA A 192 22.07 3.09 -9.71
C ALA A 192 23.33 3.45 -10.47
N MET A 193 24.45 3.73 -9.76
CA MET A 193 25.75 3.96 -10.39
C MET A 193 26.31 2.72 -11.09
N ALA A 194 25.80 1.53 -10.77
CA ALA A 194 26.21 0.26 -11.38
C ALA A 194 25.21 -0.23 -12.46
N LEU A 195 23.91 -0.02 -12.26
CA LEU A 195 22.84 -0.63 -13.06
C LEU A 195 21.96 0.40 -13.81
N GLY A 196 22.18 1.70 -13.61
CA GLY A 196 21.47 2.80 -14.24
C GLY A 196 20.13 3.11 -13.58
N LYS A 197 19.10 2.32 -13.81
CA LYS A 197 17.76 2.45 -13.19
C LYS A 197 17.53 1.26 -12.28
N VAL A 198 17.30 1.52 -11.00
CA VAL A 198 17.06 0.48 -9.99
C VAL A 198 15.84 0.81 -9.14
N TYR A 199 15.27 -0.17 -8.47
CA TYR A 199 14.30 0.06 -7.42
C TYR A 199 14.42 -0.99 -6.32
N SER A 200 14.16 -0.58 -5.08
CA SER A 200 13.89 -1.48 -3.97
C SER A 200 12.40 -1.61 -3.72
N PHE A 201 12.00 -2.75 -3.19
CA PHE A 201 10.67 -2.98 -2.69
C PHE A 201 10.77 -3.81 -1.43
N GLY A 202 10.79 -3.18 -0.29
CA GLY A 202 11.12 -3.82 0.98
C GLY A 202 10.49 -3.17 2.21
N PRO A 203 10.62 -3.85 3.37
CA PRO A 203 10.16 -3.31 4.63
C PRO A 203 11.05 -2.18 5.11
N THR A 204 10.44 -1.18 5.74
CA THR A 204 11.09 -0.05 6.40
C THR A 204 10.54 0.12 7.80
N PHE A 205 11.35 0.69 8.70
CA PHE A 205 11.06 0.74 10.13
C PHE A 205 11.31 2.16 10.64
N ARG A 206 10.30 2.77 11.25
CA ARG A 206 10.43 4.10 11.88
C ARG A 206 9.91 4.04 13.30
N ALA A 207 10.77 4.32 14.28
CA ALA A 207 10.45 4.29 15.71
C ALA A 207 9.69 5.55 16.16
N GLU A 208 8.86 6.11 15.28
CA GLU A 208 8.09 7.32 15.53
C GLU A 208 6.91 7.07 16.46
N LYS A 209 6.77 7.93 17.49
CA LYS A 209 5.66 7.84 18.45
C LYS A 209 4.40 8.54 17.93
N SER A 210 4.03 8.26 16.68
CA SER A 210 2.84 8.81 16.04
C SER A 210 1.60 7.93 16.26
N LYS A 211 0.46 8.56 16.59
CA LYS A 211 -0.85 7.89 16.76
C LYS A 211 -1.82 8.21 15.64
N THR A 212 -1.36 8.76 14.53
CA THR A 212 -2.24 9.14 13.44
C THR A 212 -2.73 7.94 12.65
N ARG A 213 -3.79 8.12 11.86
CA ARG A 213 -4.34 7.10 10.97
C ARG A 213 -3.46 6.78 9.75
N ARG A 214 -2.38 7.55 9.53
CA ARG A 214 -1.49 7.47 8.37
C ARG A 214 -0.13 6.85 8.69
N HIS A 215 0.14 6.43 9.96
CA HIS A 215 1.45 5.94 10.38
C HIS A 215 1.41 4.50 10.86
N LEU A 216 2.44 3.75 10.47
CA LEU A 216 2.82 2.44 10.97
C LEU A 216 4.27 2.49 11.41
N ILE A 217 4.65 1.58 12.30
CA ILE A 217 6.04 1.43 12.78
C ILE A 217 6.87 0.59 11.79
N GLU A 218 6.24 -0.37 11.14
CA GLU A 218 6.77 -1.20 10.06
C GLU A 218 5.84 -1.09 8.86
N PHE A 219 6.38 -0.75 7.70
CA PHE A 219 5.62 -0.58 6.46
C PHE A 219 6.51 -0.87 5.25
N TRP A 220 5.96 -0.88 4.06
CA TRP A 220 6.69 -1.21 2.83
C TRP A 220 6.88 0.02 1.96
N MET A 221 8.13 0.21 1.52
CA MET A 221 8.50 1.28 0.60
C MET A 221 8.89 0.72 -0.76
N ILE A 222 8.56 1.46 -1.79
CA ILE A 222 9.04 1.28 -3.14
C ILE A 222 9.94 2.49 -3.44
N GLU A 223 11.22 2.24 -3.66
CA GLU A 223 12.24 3.31 -3.73
C GLU A 223 13.08 3.14 -5.00
N PRO A 224 12.63 3.69 -6.14
CA PRO A 224 13.45 3.77 -7.35
C PRO A 224 14.52 4.85 -7.23
N GLU A 225 15.68 4.58 -7.88
CA GLU A 225 16.78 5.51 -8.05
C GLU A 225 17.31 5.41 -9.49
N MET A 226 17.54 6.54 -10.13
CA MET A 226 17.75 6.63 -11.57
C MET A 226 18.95 7.52 -11.91
N ALA A 227 20.04 6.93 -12.40
CA ALA A 227 21.18 7.66 -12.92
C ALA A 227 20.81 8.39 -14.24
N PHE A 228 21.39 9.58 -14.43
CA PHE A 228 21.17 10.47 -15.57
C PHE A 228 19.74 11.02 -15.70
N VAL A 229 18.94 10.95 -14.63
CA VAL A 229 17.58 11.51 -14.54
C VAL A 229 17.59 12.72 -13.63
N GLU A 230 17.15 13.85 -14.15
CA GLU A 230 17.00 15.10 -13.41
C GLU A 230 15.59 15.27 -12.83
N HIS A 231 15.36 16.35 -12.07
CA HIS A 231 14.15 16.58 -11.31
C HIS A 231 12.86 16.46 -12.14
N GLU A 232 12.76 17.18 -13.26
CA GLU A 232 11.56 17.22 -14.09
C GLU A 232 11.21 15.85 -14.69
N GLU A 233 12.19 15.14 -15.20
CA GLU A 233 12.02 13.79 -15.74
C GLU A 233 11.58 12.81 -14.63
N SER A 234 12.11 12.99 -13.40
CA SER A 234 11.67 12.20 -12.24
C SER A 234 10.19 12.41 -11.92
N LEU A 235 9.68 13.65 -12.03
CA LEU A 235 8.25 13.93 -11.83
C LEU A 235 7.39 13.26 -12.90
N GLU A 236 7.83 13.27 -14.16
CA GLU A 236 7.12 12.58 -15.25
C GLU A 236 7.05 11.06 -15.04
N ILE A 237 8.13 10.45 -14.54
CA ILE A 237 8.15 9.02 -14.20
C ILE A 237 7.19 8.73 -13.04
N GLN A 238 7.16 9.56 -12.00
CA GLN A 238 6.26 9.42 -10.85
C GLN A 238 4.78 9.49 -11.25
N GLU A 239 4.39 10.45 -12.08
CA GLU A 239 2.99 10.57 -12.51
C GLU A 239 2.54 9.43 -13.43
N GLN A 240 3.43 8.92 -14.29
CA GLN A 240 3.18 7.72 -15.11
C GLN A 240 3.06 6.47 -14.23
N PHE A 241 3.92 6.33 -13.23
CA PHE A 241 3.92 5.23 -12.28
C PHE A 241 2.61 5.16 -11.48
N ILE A 242 2.17 6.28 -10.89
CA ILE A 242 0.91 6.33 -10.15
C ILE A 242 -0.30 6.11 -11.07
N SER A 243 -0.29 6.69 -12.26
CA SER A 243 -1.34 6.45 -13.26
C SER A 243 -1.45 4.96 -13.61
N HIS A 244 -0.31 4.29 -13.84
CA HIS A 244 -0.28 2.86 -14.14
C HIS A 244 -0.86 2.02 -13.00
N ILE A 245 -0.47 2.28 -11.75
CA ILE A 245 -0.98 1.57 -10.57
C ILE A 245 -2.50 1.72 -10.47
N VAL A 246 -3.00 2.96 -10.50
CA VAL A 246 -4.44 3.23 -10.29
C VAL A 246 -5.28 2.64 -11.42
N GLN A 247 -4.88 2.82 -12.68
CA GLN A 247 -5.61 2.25 -13.81
C GLN A 247 -5.58 0.70 -13.82
N SER A 248 -4.50 0.08 -13.37
CA SER A 248 -4.40 -1.37 -13.21
C SER A 248 -5.38 -1.89 -12.15
N VAL A 249 -5.48 -1.22 -11.00
CA VAL A 249 -6.43 -1.59 -9.94
C VAL A 249 -7.87 -1.42 -10.40
N ILE A 250 -8.23 -0.31 -11.06
CA ILE A 250 -9.58 -0.12 -11.61
C ILE A 250 -9.95 -1.28 -12.53
N LYS A 251 -9.04 -1.65 -13.42
CA LYS A 251 -9.26 -2.71 -14.41
C LYS A 251 -9.37 -4.11 -13.82
N ARG A 252 -8.55 -4.43 -12.81
CA ARG A 252 -8.38 -5.80 -12.32
C ARG A 252 -9.05 -6.07 -10.97
N CYS A 253 -9.44 -5.01 -10.22
CA CYS A 253 -10.04 -5.11 -8.89
C CYS A 253 -11.39 -4.38 -8.77
N GLU A 254 -12.15 -4.28 -9.86
CA GLU A 254 -13.46 -3.59 -9.88
C GLU A 254 -14.44 -4.17 -8.83
N ASN A 255 -14.48 -5.49 -8.67
CA ASN A 255 -15.35 -6.18 -7.71
C ASN A 255 -14.95 -5.91 -6.26
N GLU A 256 -13.64 -5.82 -5.99
CA GLU A 256 -13.09 -5.48 -4.69
C GLU A 256 -13.39 -4.02 -4.33
N LEU A 257 -13.22 -3.08 -5.27
CA LEU A 257 -13.58 -1.67 -5.11
C LEU A 257 -15.08 -1.50 -4.83
N LYS A 258 -15.93 -2.17 -5.58
CA LYS A 258 -17.40 -2.20 -5.33
C LYS A 258 -17.73 -2.80 -3.95
N THR A 259 -17.05 -3.86 -3.55
CA THR A 259 -17.22 -4.48 -2.23
C THR A 259 -16.89 -3.53 -1.09
N LEU A 260 -15.93 -2.64 -1.28
CA LEU A 260 -15.55 -1.61 -0.33
C LEU A 260 -16.44 -0.36 -0.38
N GLY A 261 -17.33 -0.25 -1.36
CA GLY A 261 -18.14 0.95 -1.61
C GLY A 261 -17.28 2.12 -2.12
N ARG A 262 -16.14 1.82 -2.76
CA ARG A 262 -15.24 2.85 -3.30
C ARG A 262 -15.87 3.53 -4.51
N ASP A 263 -15.92 4.85 -4.49
CA ASP A 263 -16.30 5.65 -5.65
C ASP A 263 -15.17 5.59 -6.70
N ILE A 264 -15.39 4.77 -7.73
CA ILE A 264 -14.40 4.53 -8.78
C ILE A 264 -14.19 5.78 -9.64
N SER A 265 -15.19 6.64 -9.78
CA SER A 265 -15.09 7.86 -10.61
C SER A 265 -13.97 8.80 -10.14
N LYS A 266 -13.68 8.81 -8.84
CA LYS A 266 -12.56 9.56 -8.25
C LYS A 266 -11.17 9.02 -8.62
N LEU A 267 -11.10 7.78 -9.05
CA LEU A 267 -9.86 7.14 -9.49
C LEU A 267 -9.67 7.20 -11.01
N GLU A 268 -10.74 7.29 -11.78
CA GLU A 268 -10.70 7.30 -13.25
C GLU A 268 -9.92 8.50 -13.82
N ASN A 269 -9.95 9.65 -13.12
CA ASN A 269 -9.24 10.87 -13.47
C ASN A 269 -7.75 10.83 -13.13
N VAL A 270 -7.29 9.81 -12.40
CA VAL A 270 -5.87 9.68 -12.01
C VAL A 270 -5.05 9.21 -13.21
N LYS A 271 -4.72 10.17 -14.08
CA LYS A 271 -3.91 10.01 -15.29
C LYS A 271 -2.97 11.20 -15.42
N ALA A 272 -1.73 10.94 -15.85
CA ALA A 272 -0.76 11.99 -16.17
C ALA A 272 -1.32 12.96 -17.24
N PRO A 273 -0.91 14.24 -17.22
CA PRO A 273 -0.03 14.88 -16.24
C PRO A 273 -0.78 15.25 -14.94
N PHE A 274 -0.02 15.36 -13.85
CA PHE A 274 -0.55 15.84 -12.57
C PHE A 274 -0.29 17.34 -12.37
N PRO A 275 -1.15 18.06 -11.63
CA PRO A 275 -0.90 19.44 -11.28
C PRO A 275 0.37 19.58 -10.43
N ARG A 276 1.06 20.71 -10.60
CA ARG A 276 2.29 21.06 -9.87
C ARG A 276 2.10 22.42 -9.21
N VAL A 277 2.40 22.51 -7.94
CA VAL A 277 2.31 23.72 -7.11
C VAL A 277 3.66 23.91 -6.45
N SER A 278 4.26 25.11 -6.56
CA SER A 278 5.46 25.41 -5.80
C SER A 278 5.15 25.51 -4.30
N TYR A 279 6.13 25.28 -3.44
CA TYR A 279 5.96 25.49 -2.00
C TYR A 279 5.51 26.92 -1.69
N ASP A 280 6.04 27.94 -2.39
CA ASP A 280 5.63 29.33 -2.24
C ASP A 280 4.14 29.54 -2.54
N ASP A 281 3.63 28.92 -3.60
CA ASP A 281 2.22 29.01 -3.97
C ASP A 281 1.33 28.19 -3.04
N ALA A 282 1.84 27.06 -2.54
CA ALA A 282 1.16 26.26 -1.52
C ALA A 282 0.95 27.06 -0.21
N ILE A 283 1.95 27.82 0.23
CA ILE A 283 1.83 28.74 1.38
C ILE A 283 0.72 29.79 1.12
N LYS A 284 0.69 30.40 -0.08
CA LYS A 284 -0.37 31.37 -0.44
C LYS A 284 -1.76 30.72 -0.40
N MET A 285 -1.90 29.55 -1.02
CA MET A 285 -3.16 28.77 -1.01
C MET A 285 -3.63 28.46 0.41
N LEU A 286 -2.72 28.08 1.31
CA LEU A 286 -3.05 27.80 2.70
C LEU A 286 -3.54 29.04 3.44
N LYS A 287 -2.89 30.19 3.27
CA LYS A 287 -3.33 31.47 3.86
C LYS A 287 -4.70 31.87 3.35
N GLU A 288 -4.98 31.74 2.05
CA GLU A 288 -6.30 32.00 1.47
C GLU A 288 -7.39 31.07 2.04
N LYS A 289 -7.02 29.88 2.51
CA LYS A 289 -7.90 28.92 3.18
C LYS A 289 -8.01 29.10 4.70
N GLY A 290 -7.40 30.16 5.26
CA GLY A 290 -7.49 30.51 6.67
C GLY A 290 -6.45 29.90 7.59
N PHE A 291 -5.34 29.35 7.04
CA PHE A 291 -4.18 28.93 7.82
C PHE A 291 -3.21 30.10 8.01
N ASP A 292 -3.60 31.10 8.83
CA ASP A 292 -2.83 32.33 9.00
C ASP A 292 -1.50 32.12 9.75
N ASP A 293 -1.39 31.06 10.53
CA ASP A 293 -0.25 30.73 11.36
C ASP A 293 0.90 30.02 10.60
N ILE A 294 0.66 29.55 9.36
CA ILE A 294 1.71 28.95 8.54
C ILE A 294 2.67 30.01 7.98
N ASN A 295 3.96 29.79 8.12
CA ASN A 295 5.00 30.67 7.60
C ASN A 295 5.87 29.94 6.56
N TRP A 296 6.56 30.73 5.75
CA TRP A 296 7.57 30.17 4.85
C TRP A 296 8.70 29.54 5.67
N GLY A 297 9.04 28.31 5.35
CA GLY A 297 10.02 27.51 6.11
C GLY A 297 9.37 26.48 7.06
N ASP A 298 8.05 26.54 7.28
CA ASP A 298 7.35 25.54 8.08
C ASP A 298 7.08 24.26 7.27
N ASP A 299 7.19 23.09 7.89
CA ASP A 299 6.80 21.82 7.25
C ASP A 299 5.26 21.67 7.22
N PHE A 300 4.74 20.99 6.19
CA PHE A 300 3.31 20.78 6.06
C PHE A 300 2.83 19.58 6.88
N GLY A 301 1.94 19.86 7.82
CA GLY A 301 1.20 18.83 8.53
C GLY A 301 -0.01 18.32 7.74
N ALA A 302 -0.61 17.22 8.24
CA ALA A 302 -1.77 16.58 7.60
C ALA A 302 -2.96 17.53 7.28
N PRO A 303 -3.31 18.55 8.09
CA PRO A 303 -4.34 19.52 7.72
C PRO A 303 -3.96 20.37 6.51
N HIS A 304 -2.69 20.79 6.40
CA HIS A 304 -2.18 21.59 5.29
C HIS A 304 -2.21 20.81 3.98
N GLU A 305 -1.66 19.58 3.97
CA GLU A 305 -1.70 18.68 2.82
C GLU A 305 -3.13 18.43 2.33
N THR A 306 -4.06 18.19 3.27
CA THR A 306 -5.48 17.96 2.96
C THR A 306 -6.08 19.20 2.31
N ALA A 307 -5.86 20.39 2.88
CA ALA A 307 -6.41 21.64 2.35
C ALA A 307 -5.88 21.98 0.94
N ILE A 308 -4.61 21.68 0.65
CA ILE A 308 -4.05 21.86 -0.70
C ILE A 308 -4.69 20.86 -1.66
N ALA A 309 -4.70 19.57 -1.29
CA ALA A 309 -5.19 18.49 -2.15
C ALA A 309 -6.67 18.62 -2.50
N GLU A 310 -7.52 19.18 -1.63
CA GLU A 310 -8.94 19.46 -1.88
C GLU A 310 -9.19 20.43 -3.04
N SER A 311 -8.17 21.17 -3.48
CA SER A 311 -8.28 22.05 -4.65
C SER A 311 -8.13 21.30 -5.99
N PHE A 312 -7.85 20.00 -5.95
CA PHE A 312 -7.56 19.19 -7.13
C PHE A 312 -8.37 17.88 -7.11
N ASP A 313 -8.72 17.40 -8.30
CA ASP A 313 -9.46 16.14 -8.50
C ASP A 313 -8.56 14.91 -8.65
N LYS A 314 -7.25 15.09 -8.65
CA LYS A 314 -6.21 14.06 -8.75
C LYS A 314 -4.99 14.44 -7.91
N PRO A 315 -4.01 13.53 -7.73
CA PRO A 315 -2.80 13.84 -6.97
C PRO A 315 -2.09 15.11 -7.47
N VAL A 316 -1.54 15.88 -6.54
CA VAL A 316 -0.84 17.14 -6.82
C VAL A 316 0.58 17.08 -6.29
N PHE A 317 1.55 17.51 -7.10
CA PHE A 317 2.92 17.73 -6.65
C PHE A 317 3.04 19.06 -5.93
N ILE A 318 3.68 19.05 -4.77
CA ILE A 318 4.21 20.26 -4.14
C ILE A 318 5.73 20.23 -4.32
N THR A 319 6.30 21.24 -4.98
CA THR A 319 7.71 21.24 -5.41
C THR A 319 8.51 22.33 -4.72
N ASN A 320 9.84 22.18 -4.71
CA ASN A 320 10.78 23.22 -4.28
C ASN A 320 10.57 23.68 -2.84
N TYR A 321 10.59 22.74 -1.91
CA TYR A 321 10.55 23.04 -0.47
C TYR A 321 11.81 23.74 0.01
N PRO A 322 11.71 24.51 1.11
CA PRO A 322 12.87 25.11 1.76
C PRO A 322 13.95 24.10 2.11
N LYS A 323 15.19 24.46 1.82
CA LYS A 323 16.37 23.61 2.03
C LYS A 323 16.55 23.15 3.50
N ASP A 324 16.19 24.01 4.45
CA ASP A 324 16.43 23.79 5.87
C ASP A 324 15.50 22.74 6.51
N ILE A 325 14.35 22.43 5.86
CA ILE A 325 13.39 21.43 6.34
C ILE A 325 13.48 20.11 5.58
N LYS A 326 14.39 19.99 4.62
CA LYS A 326 14.54 18.78 3.79
C LYS A 326 15.91 18.11 4.01
N ALA A 327 16.01 16.83 3.66
CA ALA A 327 17.19 16.01 3.92
C ALA A 327 18.47 16.52 3.24
N PHE A 328 19.61 16.19 3.84
CA PHE A 328 20.94 16.67 3.46
C PHE A 328 21.34 16.34 2.00
N TYR A 329 20.85 15.23 1.48
CA TYR A 329 21.21 14.72 0.15
C TYR A 329 20.44 15.38 -1.01
N MET A 330 19.46 16.20 -0.74
CA MET A 330 18.63 16.85 -1.76
C MET A 330 19.38 18.02 -2.40
N LYS A 331 19.38 18.07 -3.74
CA LYS A 331 20.11 19.08 -4.51
C LYS A 331 19.45 20.45 -4.39
N PRO A 332 20.17 21.50 -3.97
CA PRO A 332 19.65 22.87 -4.04
C PRO A 332 19.30 23.28 -5.47
N ASP A 333 18.25 24.11 -5.62
CA ASP A 333 17.89 24.66 -6.93
C ASP A 333 18.99 25.64 -7.39
N PRO A 334 19.58 25.48 -8.59
CA PRO A 334 20.66 26.34 -9.06
C PRO A 334 20.24 27.81 -9.25
N ASN A 335 18.94 28.09 -9.33
CA ASN A 335 18.39 29.44 -9.48
C ASN A 335 17.92 30.04 -8.16
N ARG A 336 17.78 29.21 -7.11
CA ARG A 336 17.25 29.59 -5.78
C ARG A 336 17.88 28.71 -4.70
N ASP A 337 18.91 29.16 -4.05
CA ASP A 337 19.71 28.42 -3.09
C ASP A 337 18.99 28.17 -1.73
N ASP A 338 17.84 28.80 -1.50
CA ASP A 338 16.98 28.64 -0.32
C ASP A 338 16.03 27.42 -0.43
N VAL A 339 15.88 26.83 -1.62
CA VAL A 339 15.03 25.66 -1.87
C VAL A 339 15.80 24.51 -2.50
N VAL A 340 15.20 23.31 -2.47
CA VAL A 340 15.78 22.11 -3.08
C VAL A 340 14.90 21.56 -4.23
N LEU A 341 15.52 20.86 -5.18
CA LEU A 341 14.86 20.17 -6.28
C LEU A 341 14.18 18.89 -5.75
N CYS A 342 13.05 19.06 -5.08
CA CYS A 342 12.27 17.97 -4.50
C CYS A 342 10.78 18.14 -4.81
N ALA A 343 10.03 17.08 -4.63
CA ALA A 343 8.58 17.10 -4.70
C ALA A 343 7.96 16.04 -3.80
N ASP A 344 6.87 16.42 -3.16
CA ASP A 344 5.97 15.51 -2.47
C ASP A 344 4.68 15.39 -3.28
N LEU A 345 4.25 14.16 -3.60
CA LEU A 345 2.99 13.89 -4.29
C LEU A 345 1.90 13.62 -3.28
N ILE A 346 0.94 14.53 -3.22
CA ILE A 346 -0.16 14.49 -2.25
C ILE A 346 -1.38 13.86 -2.91
N ALA A 347 -1.86 12.76 -2.33
CA ALA A 347 -3.10 12.11 -2.77
C ALA A 347 -4.33 12.90 -2.30
N PRO A 348 -5.41 12.95 -3.12
CA PRO A 348 -6.66 13.61 -2.74
C PRO A 348 -7.39 12.91 -1.58
N GLU A 349 -8.53 13.46 -1.17
CA GLU A 349 -9.42 12.88 -0.14
C GLU A 349 -8.76 12.76 1.26
N GLY A 350 -7.72 13.54 1.55
CA GLY A 350 -7.09 13.58 2.86
C GLY A 350 -6.16 12.42 3.17
N TYR A 351 -5.69 11.68 2.17
CA TYR A 351 -4.70 10.60 2.37
C TYR A 351 -3.27 11.11 2.53
N GLY A 352 -3.00 12.35 2.08
CA GLY A 352 -1.71 13.02 2.26
C GLY A 352 -0.64 12.55 1.30
N GLU A 353 0.60 12.81 1.65
CA GLU A 353 1.78 12.43 0.86
C GLU A 353 1.85 10.91 0.64
N ILE A 354 1.90 10.48 -0.62
CA ILE A 354 2.11 9.08 -1.04
C ILE A 354 3.49 8.85 -1.64
N ILE A 355 4.11 9.88 -2.20
CA ILE A 355 5.49 9.89 -2.69
C ILE A 355 6.20 11.12 -2.16
N GLY A 356 7.44 10.94 -1.68
CA GLY A 356 8.44 11.99 -1.52
C GLY A 356 9.66 11.68 -2.40
N GLY A 357 10.18 12.66 -3.12
CA GLY A 357 11.30 12.48 -4.02
C GLY A 357 12.13 13.72 -4.26
N SER A 358 13.35 13.54 -4.79
CA SER A 358 14.23 14.66 -5.13
C SER A 358 15.28 14.28 -6.17
N GLN A 359 15.86 15.28 -6.79
CA GLN A 359 17.18 15.16 -7.39
C GLN A 359 18.21 15.12 -6.27
N ARG A 360 19.26 14.29 -6.42
CA ARG A 360 20.32 14.12 -5.43
C ARG A 360 21.49 15.05 -5.73
N ILE A 361 22.23 15.41 -4.70
CA ILE A 361 23.51 16.13 -4.86
C ILE A 361 24.49 15.19 -5.55
N ASP A 362 25.05 15.63 -6.67
CA ASP A 362 26.05 14.94 -7.49
C ASP A 362 27.45 15.55 -7.37
N ASP A 363 27.58 16.72 -6.75
CA ASP A 363 28.86 17.40 -6.47
C ASP A 363 29.39 17.02 -5.09
N LEU A 364 30.69 16.65 -5.02
CA LEU A 364 31.33 16.21 -3.79
C LEU A 364 31.44 17.35 -2.76
N ALA A 365 31.89 18.52 -3.19
CA ALA A 365 32.13 19.64 -2.26
C ALA A 365 30.81 20.14 -1.63
N LEU A 366 29.75 20.19 -2.44
CA LEU A 366 28.42 20.53 -1.96
C LEU A 366 27.88 19.46 -0.99
N MET A 367 28.13 18.17 -1.27
CA MET A 367 27.72 17.10 -0.37
C MET A 367 28.46 17.15 0.97
N GLU A 368 29.78 17.41 0.96
CA GLU A 368 30.56 17.57 2.17
C GLU A 368 30.08 18.77 3.01
N GLN A 369 29.76 19.90 2.36
CA GLN A 369 29.16 21.06 3.04
C GLN A 369 27.83 20.71 3.70
N ARG A 370 26.91 20.04 2.99
CA ARG A 370 25.61 19.63 3.55
C ARG A 370 25.76 18.63 4.70
N TYR A 371 26.78 17.79 4.64
CA TYR A 371 27.13 16.88 5.73
C TYR A 371 27.49 17.64 7.02
N GLU A 372 28.37 18.65 6.91
CA GLU A 372 28.74 19.50 8.04
C GLU A 372 27.54 20.27 8.60
N GLU A 373 26.70 20.86 7.72
CA GLU A 373 25.49 21.58 8.11
C GLU A 373 24.51 20.70 8.92
N HIS A 374 24.44 19.39 8.62
CA HIS A 374 23.57 18.43 9.32
C HIS A 374 24.27 17.67 10.46
N GLY A 375 25.52 17.99 10.76
CA GLY A 375 26.29 17.35 11.84
C GLY A 375 26.58 15.86 11.61
N LEU A 376 26.62 15.42 10.36
CA LEU A 376 26.90 14.04 9.98
C LEU A 376 28.41 13.86 9.83
N THR A 377 29.10 13.41 10.88
CA THR A 377 30.57 13.27 10.90
C THR A 377 31.03 11.83 10.95
N ASP A 378 30.13 10.85 10.91
CA ASP A 378 30.43 9.45 11.15
C ASP A 378 31.06 8.73 9.96
N ASP A 379 32.00 7.82 10.27
CA ASP A 379 32.60 6.86 9.35
C ASP A 379 31.55 6.01 8.58
N ALA A 380 30.36 5.90 9.13
CA ALA A 380 29.23 5.19 8.54
C ALA A 380 28.80 5.68 7.14
N TYR A 381 29.14 6.92 6.79
CA TYR A 381 28.76 7.50 5.49
C TYR A 381 29.93 7.69 4.51
N LYS A 382 31.15 7.30 4.84
CA LYS A 382 32.31 7.44 3.93
C LYS A 382 32.05 6.83 2.56
N TRP A 383 31.49 5.63 2.52
CA TRP A 383 31.15 4.94 1.29
C TRP A 383 30.14 5.71 0.42
N TYR A 384 29.22 6.43 1.06
CA TYR A 384 28.20 7.23 0.37
C TYR A 384 28.81 8.49 -0.27
N LEU A 385 29.78 9.16 0.41
CA LEU A 385 30.56 10.27 -0.16
C LEU A 385 31.40 9.81 -1.36
N GLU A 386 31.92 8.58 -1.34
CA GLU A 386 32.70 8.04 -2.45
C GLU A 386 31.89 7.92 -3.74
N LEU A 387 30.57 7.83 -3.70
CA LEU A 387 29.70 7.87 -4.88
C LEU A 387 29.81 9.20 -5.64
N ARG A 388 30.13 10.30 -4.94
CA ARG A 388 30.35 11.63 -5.55
C ARG A 388 31.78 11.79 -6.03
N LYS A 389 32.68 11.00 -5.51
CA LYS A 389 34.11 11.04 -5.87
C LYS A 389 34.43 10.23 -7.14
N TYR A 390 33.70 9.15 -7.37
CA TYR A 390 33.99 8.19 -8.42
C TYR A 390 32.84 8.08 -9.41
N GLY A 391 32.89 8.89 -10.49
CA GLY A 391 31.94 8.81 -11.60
C GLY A 391 30.53 9.28 -11.26
N SER A 392 30.42 10.31 -10.44
CA SER A 392 29.15 10.94 -10.10
C SER A 392 28.40 11.46 -11.34
N VAL A 393 27.09 11.33 -11.33
CA VAL A 393 26.21 11.81 -12.39
C VAL A 393 24.96 12.46 -11.78
N PRO A 394 24.25 13.35 -12.49
CA PRO A 394 22.91 13.75 -12.09
C PRO A 394 22.03 12.49 -11.89
N HIS A 395 21.35 12.40 -10.77
CA HIS A 395 20.47 11.28 -10.48
C HIS A 395 19.33 11.71 -9.56
N SER A 396 18.21 11.02 -9.66
CA SER A 396 17.00 11.31 -8.92
C SER A 396 16.35 10.03 -8.44
N GLY A 397 15.60 10.13 -7.37
CA GLY A 397 14.82 9.03 -6.86
C GLY A 397 13.65 9.50 -6.02
N PHE A 398 12.79 8.57 -5.67
CA PHE A 398 11.62 8.82 -4.84
C PHE A 398 11.24 7.60 -4.01
N GLY A 399 10.45 7.82 -2.96
CA GLY A 399 9.92 6.75 -2.14
C GLY A 399 8.38 6.77 -2.15
N LEU A 400 7.75 5.64 -2.51
CA LEU A 400 6.30 5.45 -2.40
C LEU A 400 5.98 4.56 -1.22
N GLY A 401 5.11 5.06 -0.31
CA GLY A 401 4.57 4.28 0.79
C GLY A 401 3.42 3.38 0.34
N LEU A 402 3.62 2.05 0.37
CA LEU A 402 2.63 1.09 -0.13
C LEU A 402 1.31 1.17 0.64
N GLU A 403 1.37 1.18 1.97
CA GLU A 403 0.17 1.15 2.82
C GLU A 403 -0.70 2.40 2.66
N ARG A 404 -0.09 3.57 2.48
CA ARG A 404 -0.82 4.81 2.25
C ARG A 404 -1.46 4.83 0.85
N THR A 405 -0.76 4.32 -0.15
CA THR A 405 -1.29 4.13 -1.52
C THR A 405 -2.46 3.14 -1.54
N VAL A 406 -2.35 2.01 -0.83
CA VAL A 406 -3.46 1.05 -0.68
C VAL A 406 -4.65 1.68 0.03
N ALA A 407 -4.43 2.47 1.10
CA ALA A 407 -5.49 3.15 1.82
C ALA A 407 -6.25 4.12 0.90
N TRP A 408 -5.53 4.95 0.16
CA TRP A 408 -6.13 5.89 -0.79
C TRP A 408 -6.95 5.18 -1.88
N ILE A 409 -6.36 4.23 -2.58
CA ILE A 409 -7.03 3.56 -3.70
C ILE A 409 -8.24 2.74 -3.21
N SER A 410 -8.11 2.03 -2.09
CA SER A 410 -9.20 1.21 -1.53
C SER A 410 -10.26 2.00 -0.76
N GLY A 411 -10.00 3.25 -0.39
CA GLY A 411 -10.85 4.04 0.49
C GLY A 411 -10.80 3.59 1.96
N ALA A 412 -9.73 2.90 2.39
CA ALA A 412 -9.56 2.52 3.78
C ALA A 412 -9.20 3.75 4.64
N GLU A 413 -9.92 3.96 5.75
CA GLU A 413 -9.75 5.14 6.60
C GLU A 413 -8.43 5.14 7.38
N HIS A 414 -7.84 3.96 7.62
CA HIS A 414 -6.65 3.81 8.45
C HIS A 414 -5.69 2.79 7.85
N VAL A 415 -4.41 3.13 7.73
CA VAL A 415 -3.36 2.26 7.16
C VAL A 415 -3.21 0.91 7.87
N ARG A 416 -3.66 0.75 9.11
CA ARG A 416 -3.66 -0.56 9.80
C ARG A 416 -4.49 -1.63 9.10
N GLU A 417 -5.44 -1.26 8.24
CA GLU A 417 -6.24 -2.20 7.46
C GLU A 417 -5.52 -2.68 6.18
N THR A 418 -4.51 -1.97 5.72
CA THR A 418 -3.88 -2.15 4.40
C THR A 418 -2.69 -3.10 4.38
N ILE A 419 -2.24 -3.52 5.55
CA ILE A 419 -1.18 -4.53 5.74
C ILE A 419 -1.75 -5.72 6.52
N PRO A 420 -1.35 -6.97 6.22
CA PRO A 420 -1.92 -8.14 6.89
C PRO A 420 -1.80 -8.09 8.41
N PHE A 421 -0.62 -7.76 8.94
CA PHE A 421 -0.29 -7.72 10.35
C PHE A 421 0.40 -6.39 10.72
N PRO A 422 -0.37 -5.34 11.03
CA PRO A 422 0.19 -4.01 11.26
C PRO A 422 0.96 -3.93 12.58
N ARG A 423 2.07 -3.18 12.55
CA ARG A 423 2.83 -2.76 13.74
C ARG A 423 2.49 -1.31 14.05
N LEU A 424 1.91 -1.08 15.23
CA LEU A 424 1.48 0.23 15.70
C LEU A 424 2.25 0.59 16.97
N LEU A 425 2.26 1.86 17.33
CA LEU A 425 2.96 2.35 18.52
C LEU A 425 2.70 1.49 19.79
N ASN A 426 1.47 1.03 19.98
CA ASN A 426 1.07 0.28 21.16
C ASN A 426 0.68 -1.17 20.83
N ARG A 427 1.05 -1.69 19.66
CA ARG A 427 0.64 -3.04 19.23
C ARG A 427 1.72 -3.76 18.44
N LEU A 428 2.20 -4.84 19.04
CA LEU A 428 3.11 -5.80 18.40
C LEU A 428 2.41 -7.12 18.03
N TYR A 429 1.31 -7.44 18.74
CA TYR A 429 0.52 -8.67 18.58
C TYR A 429 -0.70 -8.47 17.64
N PRO A 430 -1.12 -9.51 16.90
CA PRO A 430 -0.44 -10.75 16.56
C PRO A 430 0.70 -10.57 15.61
#